data_01d1a85b999c822bb7591f57af3d1b45
#
_entry.id   01d1a85b999c822bb7591f57af3d1b45
#
_cell.length_a   1.000
_cell.length_b   1.000
_cell.length_c   1.000
_cell.angle_alpha   90.00
_cell.angle_beta   90.00
_cell.angle_gamma   90.00
#
_symmetry.space_group_name_H-M   'P 1'
#
loop_
_entity.id
_entity.type
_entity.pdbx_description
1 polymer ?
#
loop_
_entity_poly.entity_id
_entity_poly.type
_entity_poly.pdbx_seq_one_letter_code
_entity_poly.pdbx_strand_id
1 'polypeptide(L)'
;MSVHIPKAVVFDLGKVLLNFDYGRAAEALAPLTRIDAASIRQLIDQSPLLHQFETGLISFDQLLGIFTEETGYRGDVKTFHTAFGDIFSEIPPMVELHRQLHARGIPTHVLSNTNEIAVEWVRKGFPFFAHFNSYIYSHEVRAMKPAPAIYAALESSAGFTGPDLLYIDDRPENIDAAIERGWQSLLHHDPAVTIPEVWRRFAG
;
A
#
# COMPACT_ATOMS: atom_id res chain seq x y z
N MET A 1 -4.54 25.89 22.84
CA MET A 1 -3.44 24.96 22.47
C MET A 1 -3.03 25.34 21.07
N SER A 2 -1.75 25.59 20.82
CA SER A 2 -1.27 25.85 19.45
C SER A 2 -1.47 24.57 18.61
N VAL A 3 -2.12 24.69 17.47
CA VAL A 3 -2.26 23.59 16.52
C VAL A 3 -0.86 23.33 15.94
N HIS A 4 -0.37 22.08 16.10
CA HIS A 4 0.91 21.71 15.51
C HIS A 4 0.71 21.45 14.01
N ILE A 5 1.40 22.21 13.16
CA ILE A 5 1.34 22.04 11.70
C ILE A 5 2.27 20.86 11.33
N PRO A 6 1.78 19.82 10.63
CA PRO A 6 2.63 18.72 10.20
C PRO A 6 3.68 19.20 9.18
N LYS A 7 4.84 18.54 9.15
CA LYS A 7 5.94 18.84 8.24
C LYS A 7 5.98 17.93 7.03
N ALA A 8 5.37 16.74 7.13
CA ALA A 8 5.33 15.76 6.06
C ALA A 8 4.01 14.98 6.08
N VAL A 9 3.64 14.40 4.92
CA VAL A 9 2.46 13.54 4.79
C VAL A 9 2.89 12.12 4.45
N VAL A 10 2.34 11.14 5.18
CA VAL A 10 2.54 9.72 4.94
C VAL A 10 1.27 9.15 4.35
N PHE A 11 1.38 8.49 3.22
CA PHE A 11 0.25 7.85 2.54
C PHE A 11 0.36 6.33 2.63
N ASP A 12 -0.73 5.66 2.97
CA ASP A 12 -0.91 4.30 2.49
C ASP A 12 -1.07 4.29 0.96
N LEU A 13 -0.81 3.16 0.35
CA LEU A 13 -0.92 2.99 -1.10
C LEU A 13 -2.30 2.46 -1.49
N GLY A 14 -2.67 1.29 -0.96
CA GLY A 14 -3.92 0.61 -1.27
C GLY A 14 -5.13 1.33 -0.67
N LYS A 15 -6.22 1.48 -1.43
CA LYS A 15 -7.46 2.17 -1.01
C LYS A 15 -7.29 3.64 -0.63
N VAL A 16 -6.08 4.18 -0.69
CA VAL A 16 -5.78 5.61 -0.48
C VAL A 16 -5.34 6.28 -1.79
N LEU A 17 -4.28 5.79 -2.42
CA LEU A 17 -3.78 6.31 -3.70
C LEU A 17 -4.20 5.44 -4.89
N LEU A 18 -4.26 4.13 -4.68
CA LEU A 18 -4.62 3.13 -5.68
C LEU A 18 -5.73 2.22 -5.16
N ASN A 19 -6.74 1.96 -5.99
CA ASN A 19 -7.58 0.79 -5.82
C ASN A 19 -6.85 -0.46 -6.29
N PHE A 20 -7.21 -1.62 -5.73
CA PHE A 20 -6.77 -2.91 -6.20
C PHE A 20 -7.92 -3.92 -6.12
N ASP A 21 -7.89 -4.91 -7.01
CA ASP A 21 -8.89 -5.98 -7.07
C ASP A 21 -8.25 -7.32 -7.43
N TYR A 22 -8.04 -8.16 -6.42
CA TYR A 22 -7.53 -9.52 -6.61
C TYR A 22 -8.50 -10.43 -7.39
N GLY A 23 -9.78 -10.04 -7.54
CA GLY A 23 -10.72 -10.72 -8.43
C GLY A 23 -10.24 -10.73 -9.88
N ARG A 24 -9.63 -9.64 -10.35
CA ARG A 24 -9.03 -9.56 -11.70
C ARG A 24 -7.90 -10.59 -11.88
N ALA A 25 -7.03 -10.71 -10.88
CA ALA A 25 -5.96 -11.72 -10.91
C ALA A 25 -6.56 -13.14 -10.94
N ALA A 26 -7.56 -13.41 -10.11
CA ALA A 26 -8.24 -14.69 -10.06
C ALA A 26 -8.92 -15.06 -11.39
N GLU A 27 -9.62 -14.12 -12.01
CA GLU A 27 -10.26 -14.32 -13.33
C GLU A 27 -9.22 -14.57 -14.44
N ALA A 28 -8.11 -13.86 -14.42
CA ALA A 28 -7.03 -14.04 -15.41
C ALA A 28 -6.33 -15.40 -15.26
N LEU A 29 -6.18 -15.90 -14.04
CA LEU A 29 -5.47 -17.14 -13.74
C LEU A 29 -6.36 -18.39 -13.86
N ALA A 30 -7.67 -18.29 -13.62
CA ALA A 30 -8.59 -19.42 -13.59
C ALA A 30 -8.54 -20.33 -14.84
N PRO A 31 -8.48 -19.81 -16.07
CA PRO A 31 -8.37 -20.67 -17.28
C PRO A 31 -7.10 -21.54 -17.32
N LEU A 32 -6.09 -21.19 -16.54
CA LEU A 32 -4.77 -21.84 -16.48
C LEU A 32 -4.62 -22.77 -15.26
N THR A 33 -5.70 -22.98 -14.48
CA THR A 33 -5.71 -23.78 -13.26
C THR A 33 -6.76 -24.91 -13.33
N ARG A 34 -6.87 -25.70 -12.26
CA ARG A 34 -7.90 -26.74 -12.10
C ARG A 34 -9.06 -26.28 -11.21
N ILE A 35 -9.00 -25.05 -10.69
CA ILE A 35 -10.00 -24.49 -9.78
C ILE A 35 -10.59 -23.20 -10.38
N ASP A 36 -11.74 -22.78 -9.90
CA ASP A 36 -12.43 -21.59 -10.37
C ASP A 36 -11.85 -20.29 -9.78
N ALA A 37 -12.23 -19.15 -10.36
CA ALA A 37 -11.77 -17.83 -9.93
C ALA A 37 -12.14 -17.52 -8.46
N ALA A 38 -13.29 -18.00 -7.97
CA ALA A 38 -13.70 -17.78 -6.59
C ALA A 38 -12.75 -18.47 -5.60
N SER A 39 -12.37 -19.73 -5.91
CA SER A 39 -11.40 -20.51 -5.13
C SER A 39 -10.00 -19.87 -5.19
N ILE A 40 -9.57 -19.40 -6.36
CA ILE A 40 -8.30 -18.66 -6.49
C ILE A 40 -8.33 -17.40 -5.64
N ARG A 41 -9.42 -16.63 -5.71
CA ARG A 41 -9.55 -15.41 -4.91
C ARG A 41 -9.41 -15.70 -3.41
N GLN A 42 -10.03 -16.75 -2.90
CA GLN A 42 -9.88 -17.14 -1.50
C GLN A 42 -8.43 -17.52 -1.14
N LEU A 43 -7.68 -18.09 -2.09
CA LEU A 43 -6.29 -18.47 -1.87
C LEU A 43 -5.34 -17.26 -1.84
N ILE A 44 -5.66 -16.18 -2.55
CA ILE A 44 -4.76 -15.03 -2.71
C ILE A 44 -5.24 -13.75 -2.00
N ASP A 45 -6.56 -13.51 -1.86
CA ASP A 45 -7.08 -12.27 -1.27
C ASP A 45 -7.16 -12.40 0.26
N GLN A 46 -6.41 -11.55 0.97
CA GLN A 46 -6.32 -11.51 2.44
C GLN A 46 -5.99 -12.89 3.08
N SER A 47 -5.32 -13.74 2.34
CA SER A 47 -4.99 -15.10 2.77
C SER A 47 -3.70 -15.14 3.61
N PRO A 48 -3.47 -16.22 4.39
CA PRO A 48 -2.17 -16.45 5.02
C PRO A 48 -1.01 -16.51 4.02
N LEU A 49 -1.26 -16.96 2.78
CA LEU A 49 -0.25 -17.00 1.72
C LEU A 49 0.14 -15.60 1.26
N LEU A 50 -0.85 -14.74 0.99
CA LEU A 50 -0.59 -13.34 0.65
C LEU A 50 0.12 -12.61 1.80
N HIS A 51 -0.34 -12.83 3.05
CA HIS A 51 0.30 -12.24 4.22
C HIS A 51 1.79 -12.61 4.34
N GLN A 52 2.17 -13.86 4.09
CA GLN A 52 3.57 -14.28 4.10
C GLN A 52 4.36 -13.58 3.00
N PHE A 53 3.79 -13.43 1.82
CA PHE A 53 4.43 -12.76 0.70
C PHE A 53 4.58 -11.24 0.94
N GLU A 54 3.54 -10.57 1.43
CA GLU A 54 3.57 -9.14 1.79
C GLU A 54 4.44 -8.84 3.02
N THR A 55 4.74 -9.84 3.84
CA THR A 55 5.71 -9.71 4.96
C THR A 55 7.15 -10.05 4.53
N GLY A 56 7.35 -10.51 3.27
CA GLY A 56 8.65 -10.95 2.79
C GLY A 56 9.17 -12.24 3.44
N LEU A 57 8.26 -13.07 3.99
CA LEU A 57 8.58 -14.37 4.58
C LEU A 57 8.75 -15.44 3.51
N ILE A 58 8.14 -15.26 2.36
CA ILE A 58 8.31 -16.10 1.17
C ILE A 58 8.67 -15.23 -0.03
N SER A 59 9.48 -15.77 -0.94
CA SER A 59 9.82 -15.15 -2.21
C SER A 59 8.72 -15.32 -3.25
N PHE A 60 8.82 -14.60 -4.36
CA PHE A 60 7.95 -14.79 -5.52
C PHE A 60 7.96 -16.25 -6.05
N ASP A 61 9.13 -16.87 -6.14
CA ASP A 61 9.24 -18.25 -6.62
C ASP A 61 8.54 -19.23 -5.66
N GLN A 62 8.61 -18.99 -4.36
CA GLN A 62 7.90 -19.80 -3.36
C GLN A 62 6.38 -19.58 -3.45
N LEU A 63 5.92 -18.34 -3.62
CA LEU A 63 4.50 -18.04 -3.86
C LEU A 63 3.99 -18.78 -5.09
N LEU A 64 4.70 -18.68 -6.22
CA LEU A 64 4.31 -19.35 -7.46
C LEU A 64 4.32 -20.87 -7.33
N GLY A 65 5.31 -21.42 -6.62
CA GLY A 65 5.40 -22.85 -6.32
C GLY A 65 4.18 -23.35 -5.54
N ILE A 66 3.85 -22.70 -4.43
CA ILE A 66 2.69 -23.03 -3.59
C ILE A 66 1.39 -22.87 -4.39
N PHE A 67 1.23 -21.77 -5.12
CA PHE A 67 0.06 -21.54 -5.96
C PHE A 67 -0.08 -22.64 -7.03
N THR A 68 1.02 -23.06 -7.65
CA THR A 68 1.03 -24.12 -8.66
C THR A 68 0.60 -25.48 -8.07
N GLU A 69 1.11 -25.80 -6.90
CA GLU A 69 0.77 -27.04 -6.19
C GLU A 69 -0.73 -27.09 -5.84
N GLU A 70 -1.25 -26.02 -5.24
CA GLU A 70 -2.63 -25.92 -4.78
C GLU A 70 -3.64 -25.85 -5.93
N THR A 71 -3.31 -25.18 -7.04
CA THR A 71 -4.27 -24.89 -8.10
C THR A 71 -4.07 -25.73 -9.37
N GLY A 72 -2.92 -26.38 -9.52
CA GLY A 72 -2.50 -27.03 -10.77
C GLY A 72 -2.25 -26.03 -11.90
N TYR A 73 -1.74 -24.83 -11.58
CA TYR A 73 -1.41 -23.79 -12.54
C TYR A 73 -0.46 -24.29 -13.64
N ARG A 74 -0.76 -23.94 -14.91
CA ARG A 74 -0.03 -24.37 -16.10
C ARG A 74 0.42 -23.21 -16.99
N GLY A 75 0.26 -21.99 -16.53
CA GLY A 75 0.78 -20.79 -17.20
C GLY A 75 2.28 -20.61 -16.97
N ASP A 76 2.87 -19.65 -17.65
CA ASP A 76 4.24 -19.24 -17.42
C ASP A 76 4.38 -18.20 -16.29
N VAL A 77 5.61 -17.97 -15.86
CA VAL A 77 5.96 -16.99 -14.82
C VAL A 77 5.49 -15.58 -15.16
N LYS A 78 5.64 -15.17 -16.42
CA LYS A 78 5.27 -13.84 -16.90
C LYS A 78 3.75 -13.61 -16.83
N THR A 79 2.97 -14.62 -17.20
CA THR A 79 1.50 -14.56 -17.12
C THR A 79 1.03 -14.44 -15.69
N PHE A 80 1.63 -15.19 -14.75
CA PHE A 80 1.34 -15.08 -13.33
C PHE A 80 1.68 -13.69 -12.79
N HIS A 81 2.89 -13.21 -13.06
CA HIS A 81 3.36 -11.89 -12.65
C HIS A 81 2.45 -10.77 -13.17
N THR A 82 2.04 -10.85 -14.45
CA THR A 82 1.12 -9.87 -15.05
C THR A 82 -0.25 -9.91 -14.37
N ALA A 83 -0.81 -11.09 -14.12
CA ALA A 83 -2.11 -11.22 -13.47
C ALA A 83 -2.10 -10.65 -12.04
N PHE A 84 -1.03 -10.88 -11.28
CA PHE A 84 -0.85 -10.35 -9.93
C PHE A 84 -0.55 -8.85 -9.91
N GLY A 85 0.06 -8.31 -10.96
CA GLY A 85 0.39 -6.90 -11.06
C GLY A 85 -0.76 -6.04 -11.61
N ASP A 86 -1.52 -6.54 -12.60
CA ASP A 86 -2.58 -5.78 -13.28
C ASP A 86 -3.91 -5.72 -12.50
N ILE A 87 -3.82 -5.44 -11.20
CA ILE A 87 -4.96 -5.31 -10.30
C ILE A 87 -5.23 -3.87 -9.87
N PHE A 88 -4.32 -2.95 -10.18
CA PHE A 88 -4.35 -1.58 -9.66
C PHE A 88 -5.03 -0.59 -10.59
N SER A 89 -5.66 0.42 -9.99
CA SER A 89 -6.16 1.63 -10.67
C SER A 89 -6.00 2.85 -9.76
N GLU A 90 -5.77 4.03 -10.33
CA GLU A 90 -5.63 5.26 -9.54
C GLU A 90 -6.92 5.64 -8.83
N ILE A 91 -6.76 6.33 -7.68
CA ILE A 91 -7.80 7.15 -7.04
C ILE A 91 -7.45 8.61 -7.39
N PRO A 92 -7.95 9.15 -8.52
CA PRO A 92 -7.44 10.39 -9.09
C PRO A 92 -7.46 11.60 -8.14
N PRO A 93 -8.48 11.80 -7.27
CA PRO A 93 -8.47 12.93 -6.34
C PRO A 93 -7.33 12.86 -5.32
N MET A 94 -6.95 11.64 -4.88
CA MET A 94 -5.86 11.46 -3.91
C MET A 94 -4.49 11.58 -4.56
N VAL A 95 -4.34 11.13 -5.81
CA VAL A 95 -3.14 11.36 -6.63
C VAL A 95 -2.95 12.85 -6.88
N GLU A 96 -4.02 13.59 -7.14
CA GLU A 96 -3.99 15.05 -7.28
C GLU A 96 -3.60 15.74 -5.98
N LEU A 97 -4.10 15.30 -4.83
CA LEU A 97 -3.66 15.79 -3.52
C LEU A 97 -2.14 15.61 -3.34
N HIS A 98 -1.61 14.42 -3.63
CA HIS A 98 -0.17 14.16 -3.58
C HIS A 98 0.60 15.12 -4.49
N ARG A 99 0.15 15.33 -5.74
CA ARG A 99 0.77 16.25 -6.69
C ARG A 99 0.79 17.70 -6.16
N GLN A 100 -0.29 18.14 -5.51
CA GLN A 100 -0.37 19.49 -4.92
C GLN A 100 0.54 19.66 -3.71
N LEU A 101 0.67 18.65 -2.85
CA LEU A 101 1.61 18.64 -1.73
C LEU A 101 3.06 18.74 -2.24
N HIS A 102 3.40 17.89 -3.21
CA HIS A 102 4.72 17.89 -3.85
C HIS A 102 5.06 19.25 -4.49
N ALA A 103 4.12 19.86 -5.23
CA ALA A 103 4.29 21.17 -5.86
C ALA A 103 4.51 22.30 -4.84
N ARG A 104 4.03 22.13 -3.59
CA ARG A 104 4.25 23.07 -2.48
C ARG A 104 5.51 22.77 -1.67
N GLY A 105 6.30 21.78 -2.07
CA GLY A 105 7.51 21.35 -1.37
C GLY A 105 7.25 20.66 -0.03
N ILE A 106 6.03 20.16 0.20
CA ILE A 106 5.70 19.37 1.40
C ILE A 106 6.18 17.93 1.16
N PRO A 107 7.10 17.41 1.99
CA PRO A 107 7.59 16.04 1.86
C PRO A 107 6.45 15.02 1.96
N THR A 108 6.48 14.02 1.08
CA THR A 108 5.51 12.92 1.06
C THR A 108 6.20 11.57 1.10
N HIS A 109 5.63 10.63 1.82
CA HIS A 109 6.19 9.30 2.03
C HIS A 109 5.13 8.23 1.82
N VAL A 110 5.54 7.04 1.39
CA VAL A 110 4.68 5.85 1.28
C VAL A 110 4.97 4.90 2.43
N LEU A 111 3.91 4.41 3.10
CA LEU A 111 3.96 3.36 4.12
C LEU A 111 2.93 2.29 3.78
N SER A 112 3.36 1.17 3.18
CA SER A 112 2.43 0.20 2.59
C SER A 112 2.71 -1.25 2.99
N ASN A 113 1.64 -1.98 3.32
CA ASN A 113 1.64 -3.43 3.32
C ASN A 113 1.51 -3.89 1.86
N THR A 114 2.58 -4.45 1.30
CA THR A 114 2.68 -4.74 -0.13
C THR A 114 3.80 -5.74 -0.42
N ASN A 115 3.92 -6.14 -1.68
CA ASN A 115 4.90 -7.11 -2.16
C ASN A 115 5.69 -6.57 -3.37
N GLU A 116 6.74 -7.29 -3.74
CA GLU A 116 7.66 -6.90 -4.81
C GLU A 116 6.98 -6.76 -6.17
N ILE A 117 6.01 -7.64 -6.53
CA ILE A 117 5.29 -7.57 -7.80
C ILE A 117 4.45 -6.29 -7.87
N ALA A 118 3.72 -6.00 -6.80
CA ALA A 118 2.90 -4.80 -6.70
C ALA A 118 3.75 -3.53 -6.85
N VAL A 119 4.88 -3.45 -6.15
CA VAL A 119 5.81 -2.31 -6.22
C VAL A 119 6.37 -2.15 -7.62
N GLU A 120 6.82 -3.25 -8.26
CA GLU A 120 7.36 -3.21 -9.62
C GLU A 120 6.30 -2.73 -10.63
N TRP A 121 5.08 -3.25 -10.51
CA TRP A 121 3.96 -2.87 -11.39
C TRP A 121 3.58 -1.40 -11.22
N VAL A 122 3.44 -0.95 -9.97
CA VAL A 122 3.07 0.44 -9.66
C VAL A 122 4.14 1.41 -10.14
N ARG A 123 5.42 1.12 -9.94
CA ARG A 123 6.53 1.96 -10.44
C ARG A 123 6.54 2.11 -11.95
N LYS A 124 6.14 1.07 -12.69
CA LYS A 124 6.10 1.10 -14.16
C LYS A 124 4.83 1.78 -14.70
N GLY A 125 3.70 1.54 -14.05
CA GLY A 125 2.39 1.92 -14.57
C GLY A 125 1.90 3.30 -14.13
N PHE A 126 2.40 3.84 -13.01
CA PHE A 126 1.86 5.05 -12.38
C PHE A 126 2.94 6.12 -12.18
N PRO A 127 3.10 7.09 -13.09
CA PRO A 127 4.19 8.08 -13.06
C PRO A 127 4.25 8.90 -11.77
N PHE A 128 3.11 9.19 -11.12
CA PHE A 128 3.07 9.95 -9.87
C PHE A 128 3.89 9.30 -8.76
N PHE A 129 4.02 7.98 -8.81
CA PHE A 129 4.69 7.19 -7.79
C PHE A 129 6.20 7.47 -7.70
N ALA A 130 6.81 8.09 -8.71
CA ALA A 130 8.22 8.48 -8.69
C ALA A 130 8.51 9.73 -7.84
N HIS A 131 7.48 10.44 -7.34
CA HIS A 131 7.62 11.75 -6.71
C HIS A 131 7.52 11.75 -5.17
N PHE A 132 7.60 10.59 -4.53
CA PHE A 132 7.68 10.49 -3.08
C PHE A 132 9.13 10.62 -2.59
N ASN A 133 9.30 11.17 -1.38
CA ASN A 133 10.61 11.34 -0.76
C ASN A 133 11.18 10.02 -0.20
N SER A 134 10.33 9.13 0.29
CA SER A 134 10.71 7.78 0.69
C SER A 134 9.56 6.78 0.59
N TYR A 135 9.93 5.50 0.60
CA TYR A 135 9.03 4.38 0.48
C TYR A 135 9.39 3.34 1.53
N ILE A 136 8.41 2.94 2.32
CA ILE A 136 8.55 1.87 3.30
C ILE A 136 7.55 0.77 2.97
N TYR A 137 8.06 -0.39 2.66
CA TYR A 137 7.29 -1.56 2.25
C TYR A 137 7.42 -2.70 3.26
N SER A 138 6.31 -3.34 3.57
CA SER A 138 6.27 -4.43 4.55
C SER A 138 7.19 -5.58 4.21
N HIS A 139 7.26 -5.98 2.93
CA HIS A 139 8.11 -7.09 2.49
C HIS A 139 9.61 -6.80 2.62
N GLU A 140 10.04 -5.53 2.56
CA GLU A 140 11.43 -5.12 2.76
C GLU A 140 11.79 -5.02 4.25
N VAL A 141 10.86 -4.45 5.05
CA VAL A 141 11.04 -4.28 6.51
C VAL A 141 10.81 -5.61 7.26
N ARG A 142 10.14 -6.58 6.63
CA ARG A 142 9.66 -7.83 7.23
C ARG A 142 8.72 -7.61 8.42
N ALA A 143 7.94 -6.54 8.33
CA ALA A 143 6.91 -6.20 9.30
C ALA A 143 5.78 -5.46 8.61
N MET A 144 4.54 -5.88 8.86
CA MET A 144 3.33 -5.25 8.32
C MET A 144 2.74 -4.26 9.33
N LYS A 145 2.07 -3.22 8.85
CA LYS A 145 1.17 -2.40 9.66
C LYS A 145 0.09 -3.33 10.28
N PRO A 146 -0.28 -3.18 11.54
CA PRO A 146 0.08 -2.13 12.50
C PRO A 146 1.31 -2.43 13.38
N ALA A 147 2.20 -3.35 13.03
CA ALA A 147 3.37 -3.66 13.86
C ALA A 147 4.30 -2.43 14.01
N PRO A 148 4.82 -2.14 15.22
CA PRO A 148 5.61 -0.92 15.48
C PRO A 148 6.86 -0.76 14.61
N ALA A 149 7.45 -1.87 14.15
CA ALA A 149 8.71 -1.85 13.40
C ALA A 149 8.61 -1.11 12.06
N ILE A 150 7.47 -1.22 11.33
CA ILE A 150 7.32 -0.56 10.03
C ILE A 150 7.17 0.95 10.17
N TYR A 151 6.51 1.44 11.25
CA TYR A 151 6.41 2.87 11.57
C TYR A 151 7.77 3.44 11.97
N ALA A 152 8.55 2.71 12.79
CA ALA A 152 9.90 3.11 13.18
C ALA A 152 10.84 3.22 11.95
N ALA A 153 10.69 2.31 10.98
CA ALA A 153 11.43 2.37 9.72
C ALA A 153 11.08 3.64 8.93
N LEU A 154 9.79 4.05 8.90
CA LEU A 154 9.38 5.29 8.26
C LEU A 154 9.97 6.50 8.98
N GLU A 155 9.86 6.59 10.30
CA GLU A 155 10.42 7.71 11.08
C GLU A 155 11.92 7.88 10.82
N SER A 156 12.66 6.77 10.80
CA SER A 156 14.10 6.77 10.50
C SER A 156 14.40 7.27 9.09
N SER A 157 13.61 6.84 8.10
CA SER A 157 13.80 7.23 6.69
C SER A 157 13.35 8.65 6.40
N ALA A 158 12.24 9.08 7.00
CA ALA A 158 11.66 10.41 6.79
C ALA A 158 12.41 11.51 7.55
N GLY A 159 13.06 11.18 8.67
CA GLY A 159 13.67 12.14 9.57
C GLY A 159 12.66 12.97 10.40
N PHE A 160 11.41 12.52 10.47
CA PHE A 160 10.32 13.13 11.21
C PHE A 160 9.69 12.13 12.17
N THR A 161 9.13 12.61 13.29
CA THR A 161 8.45 11.79 14.30
C THR A 161 7.26 12.53 14.90
N GLY A 162 6.41 11.79 15.60
CA GLY A 162 5.31 12.38 16.36
C GLY A 162 4.41 13.29 15.51
N PRO A 163 4.04 14.49 16.03
CA PRO A 163 3.06 15.35 15.37
C PRO A 163 3.57 16.02 14.08
N ASP A 164 4.86 15.89 13.75
CA ASP A 164 5.42 16.36 12.48
C ASP A 164 4.90 15.54 11.27
N LEU A 165 4.39 14.32 11.51
CA LEU A 165 3.85 13.44 10.50
C LEU A 165 2.31 13.51 10.48
N LEU A 166 1.73 13.64 9.27
CA LEU A 166 0.31 13.45 9.01
C LEU A 166 0.13 12.17 8.20
N TYR A 167 -0.50 11.16 8.79
CA TYR A 167 -0.72 9.85 8.19
C TYR A 167 -2.13 9.69 7.65
N ILE A 168 -2.27 9.10 6.47
CA ILE A 168 -3.54 8.82 5.80
C ILE A 168 -3.59 7.33 5.45
N ASP A 169 -4.55 6.61 6.02
CA ASP A 169 -4.74 5.16 5.83
C ASP A 169 -6.24 4.83 5.91
N ASP A 170 -6.68 3.78 5.25
CA ASP A 170 -8.09 3.34 5.22
C ASP A 170 -8.44 2.37 6.37
N ARG A 171 -7.44 1.89 7.13
CA ARG A 171 -7.62 0.89 8.19
C ARG A 171 -7.51 1.51 9.59
N PRO A 172 -8.56 1.39 10.42
CA PRO A 172 -8.56 1.96 11.76
C PRO A 172 -7.38 1.49 12.63
N GLU A 173 -7.02 0.22 12.56
CA GLU A 173 -5.91 -0.35 13.34
C GLU A 173 -4.54 0.27 12.99
N ASN A 174 -4.35 0.68 11.73
CA ASN A 174 -3.13 1.36 11.30
C ASN A 174 -3.10 2.80 11.81
N ILE A 175 -4.26 3.45 11.81
CA ILE A 175 -4.44 4.80 12.36
C ILE A 175 -4.18 4.82 13.86
N ASP A 176 -4.73 3.85 14.61
CA ASP A 176 -4.55 3.74 16.05
C ASP A 176 -3.06 3.56 16.40
N ALA A 177 -2.35 2.68 15.70
CA ALA A 177 -0.92 2.48 15.89
C ALA A 177 -0.08 3.74 15.60
N ALA A 178 -0.47 4.55 14.62
CA ALA A 178 0.19 5.84 14.34
C ALA A 178 -0.11 6.88 15.43
N ILE A 179 -1.35 6.95 15.95
CA ILE A 179 -1.74 7.83 17.05
C ILE A 179 -0.96 7.46 18.32
N GLU A 180 -0.79 6.19 18.65
CA GLU A 180 0.03 5.74 19.78
C GLU A 180 1.49 6.21 19.69
N ARG A 181 2.00 6.44 18.50
CA ARG A 181 3.32 7.03 18.24
C ARG A 181 3.33 8.57 18.23
N GLY A 182 2.18 9.19 18.47
CA GLY A 182 2.01 10.65 18.51
C GLY A 182 1.85 11.28 17.13
N TRP A 183 1.67 10.51 16.05
CA TRP A 183 1.43 11.05 14.72
C TRP A 183 0.04 11.68 14.64
N GLN A 184 -0.10 12.71 13.83
CA GLN A 184 -1.41 13.14 13.37
C GLN A 184 -1.89 12.11 12.34
N SER A 185 -3.18 11.74 12.39
CA SER A 185 -3.69 10.68 11.53
C SER A 185 -5.09 11.00 11.02
N LEU A 186 -5.40 10.54 9.81
CA LEU A 186 -6.69 10.67 9.14
C LEU A 186 -7.12 9.30 8.61
N LEU A 187 -8.24 8.79 9.13
CA LEU A 187 -8.88 7.61 8.56
C LEU A 187 -9.54 7.98 7.24
N HIS A 188 -9.07 7.34 6.17
CA HIS A 188 -9.53 7.60 4.81
C HIS A 188 -10.71 6.70 4.44
N HIS A 189 -11.81 7.30 4.03
CA HIS A 189 -12.95 6.60 3.44
C HIS A 189 -13.42 7.27 2.15
N ASP A 190 -13.26 8.59 2.06
CA ASP A 190 -13.73 9.40 0.95
C ASP A 190 -12.75 10.57 0.71
N PRO A 191 -12.23 10.71 -0.51
CA PRO A 191 -11.41 11.85 -0.90
C PRO A 191 -12.06 13.21 -0.60
N ALA A 192 -13.38 13.31 -0.75
CA ALA A 192 -14.12 14.57 -0.50
C ALA A 192 -14.07 15.00 0.97
N VAL A 193 -13.83 14.07 1.90
CA VAL A 193 -13.64 14.33 3.33
C VAL A 193 -12.17 14.50 3.66
N THR A 194 -11.33 13.60 3.17
CA THR A 194 -9.90 13.56 3.52
C THR A 194 -9.14 14.78 3.02
N ILE A 195 -9.38 15.22 1.77
CA ILE A 195 -8.62 16.32 1.16
C ILE A 195 -8.80 17.64 1.92
N PRO A 196 -10.02 18.11 2.25
CA PRO A 196 -10.20 19.31 3.09
C PRO A 196 -9.54 19.18 4.46
N GLU A 197 -9.58 17.99 5.09
CA GLU A 197 -8.95 17.77 6.38
C GLU A 197 -7.43 17.88 6.32
N VAL A 198 -6.80 17.36 5.25
CA VAL A 198 -5.35 17.55 5.02
C VAL A 198 -5.03 19.04 4.97
N TRP A 199 -5.72 19.80 4.14
CA TRP A 199 -5.45 21.24 3.99
C TRP A 199 -5.73 22.01 5.27
N ARG A 200 -6.73 21.63 6.06
CA ARG A 200 -7.00 22.23 7.36
C ARG A 200 -5.81 22.07 8.33
N ARG A 201 -5.12 20.91 8.29
CA ARG A 201 -3.92 20.68 9.14
C ARG A 201 -2.74 21.56 8.75
N PHE A 202 -2.64 21.98 7.49
CA PHE A 202 -1.59 22.89 7.01
C PHE A 202 -1.99 24.38 7.07
N ALA A 203 -3.25 24.70 7.34
CA ALA A 203 -3.70 26.10 7.44
C ALA A 203 -3.46 26.72 8.83
N GLY A 204 -3.17 25.95 9.87
CA GLY A 204 -2.89 26.42 11.24
C GLY A 204 -4.17 26.69 12.03
#